data_9ef2b97ce948ea39d42a0d21065af7c1
#
_entry.id   9ef2b97ce948ea39d42a0d21065af7c1
#
_cell.length_a   1.000
_cell.length_b   1.000
_cell.length_c   1.000
_cell.angle_alpha   90.00
_cell.angle_beta   90.00
_cell.angle_gamma   90.00
#
_symmetry.space_group_name_H-M   'P 1'
#
loop_
_entity.id
_entity.type
_entity.pdbx_description
1 polymer ?
#
loop_
_entity_poly.entity_id
_entity_poly.type
_entity_poly.pdbx_seq_one_letter_code
_entity_poly.pdbx_strand_id
1 'polypeptide(L)'
;MSAIESLKRCEIFLGLDNSDLKKIVDLPSCQEKTYQLEEVIFRAGQPADHLHVLVEGKVDLLAEVSTPSSRLLRPTLITIIGKGSVFGWPTLVPPHFFSLTAIAKAPVQVLVIGGSDIRNLFQLYPHIGYEVTRSLLQVIASRFRTIEQILITGKRSILFEIPKWTGR
;
A
#
# COMPACT_ATOMS: atom_id res chain seq x y z
N MET A 1 -8.83 -15.43 8.54
CA MET A 1 -7.95 -14.63 9.43
C MET A 1 -8.75 -13.41 9.85
N SER A 2 -8.73 -13.01 11.14
CA SER A 2 -9.51 -11.82 11.52
C SER A 2 -8.87 -10.54 10.95
N ALA A 3 -9.67 -9.48 10.74
CA ALA A 3 -9.16 -8.18 10.26
C ALA A 3 -8.06 -7.62 11.18
N ILE A 4 -8.20 -7.78 12.49
CA ILE A 4 -7.17 -7.39 13.48
C ILE A 4 -5.86 -8.14 13.26
N GLU A 5 -5.89 -9.44 12.99
CA GLU A 5 -4.68 -10.22 12.72
C GLU A 5 -4.01 -9.82 11.40
N SER A 6 -4.80 -9.44 10.41
CA SER A 6 -4.29 -8.89 9.15
C SER A 6 -3.57 -7.57 9.37
N LEU A 7 -4.14 -6.66 10.18
CA LEU A 7 -3.51 -5.38 10.52
C LEU A 7 -2.24 -5.57 11.36
N LYS A 8 -2.22 -6.50 12.32
CA LYS A 8 -1.01 -6.82 13.12
C LYS A 8 0.21 -7.20 12.27
N ARG A 9 -0.02 -7.76 11.10
CA ARG A 9 1.04 -8.18 10.17
C ARG A 9 1.37 -7.13 9.13
N CYS A 10 0.60 -6.04 9.08
CA CYS A 10 0.81 -4.98 8.10
C CYS A 10 1.91 -4.03 8.56
N GLU A 11 2.85 -3.79 7.66
CA GLU A 11 4.07 -2.99 7.88
C GLU A 11 3.82 -1.61 8.51
N ILE A 12 2.69 -0.94 8.20
CA ILE A 12 2.41 0.40 8.73
C ILE A 12 1.67 0.41 10.07
N PHE A 13 1.18 -0.74 10.55
CA PHE A 13 0.41 -0.85 11.79
C PHE A 13 1.16 -1.58 12.91
N LEU A 14 2.42 -1.98 12.68
CA LEU A 14 3.21 -2.77 13.64
C LEU A 14 3.44 -2.07 14.99
N GLY A 15 3.37 -0.75 15.04
CA GLY A 15 3.54 0.04 16.28
C GLY A 15 2.27 0.20 17.11
N LEU A 16 1.12 -0.31 16.65
CA LEU A 16 -0.17 -0.16 17.31
C LEU A 16 -0.50 -1.35 18.21
N ASP A 17 -1.17 -1.09 19.30
CA ASP A 17 -1.71 -2.14 20.17
C ASP A 17 -3.08 -2.65 19.66
N ASN A 18 -3.62 -3.68 20.34
CA ASN A 18 -4.89 -4.29 19.97
C ASN A 18 -6.08 -3.31 20.07
N SER A 19 -6.05 -2.38 21.01
CA SER A 19 -7.11 -1.38 21.19
C SER A 19 -7.12 -0.40 20.01
N ASP A 20 -5.94 0.00 19.56
CA ASP A 20 -5.79 0.91 18.41
C ASP A 20 -6.16 0.24 17.09
N LEU A 21 -5.72 -1.02 16.90
CA LEU A 21 -6.12 -1.81 15.73
C LEU A 21 -7.62 -2.05 15.68
N LYS A 22 -8.26 -2.25 16.84
CA LYS A 22 -9.71 -2.38 16.93
C LYS A 22 -10.42 -1.12 16.45
N LYS A 23 -9.94 0.07 16.82
CA LYS A 23 -10.52 1.35 16.35
C LYS A 23 -10.47 1.47 14.82
N ILE A 24 -9.40 0.95 14.18
CA ILE A 24 -9.29 0.94 12.72
C ILE A 24 -10.27 -0.06 12.10
N VAL A 25 -10.36 -1.25 12.65
CA VAL A 25 -11.29 -2.30 12.14
C VAL A 25 -12.76 -1.89 12.31
N ASP A 26 -13.08 -1.17 13.37
CA ASP A 26 -14.44 -0.70 13.67
C ASP A 26 -14.85 0.52 12.81
N LEU A 27 -13.97 1.05 11.94
CA LEU A 27 -14.35 2.12 11.01
C LEU A 27 -15.44 1.63 10.04
N PRO A 28 -16.47 2.44 9.76
CA PRO A 28 -17.57 2.05 8.88
C PRO A 28 -17.12 1.65 7.46
N SER A 29 -16.01 2.23 6.99
CA SER A 29 -15.44 1.96 5.68
C SER A 29 -14.44 0.78 5.67
N CYS A 30 -14.12 0.19 6.83
CA CYS A 30 -13.19 -0.93 6.90
C CYS A 30 -13.91 -2.22 6.48
N GLN A 31 -13.50 -2.80 5.35
CA GLN A 31 -14.13 -3.99 4.80
C GLN A 31 -13.14 -4.89 4.08
N GLU A 32 -13.41 -6.20 4.08
CA GLU A 32 -12.68 -7.16 3.26
C GLU A 32 -13.23 -7.16 1.83
N LYS A 33 -12.31 -7.19 0.86
CA LYS A 33 -12.62 -7.36 -0.57
C LYS A 33 -11.73 -8.42 -1.18
N THR A 34 -12.26 -9.10 -2.19
CA THR A 34 -11.52 -10.06 -3.01
C THR A 34 -11.50 -9.61 -4.46
N TYR A 35 -10.40 -9.87 -5.13
CA TYR A 35 -10.24 -9.62 -6.58
C TYR A 35 -9.70 -10.88 -7.25
N GLN A 36 -10.17 -11.14 -8.44
CA GLN A 36 -9.71 -12.27 -9.25
C GLN A 36 -8.41 -11.93 -9.98
N LEU A 37 -7.75 -12.95 -10.51
CA LEU A 37 -6.59 -12.77 -11.37
C LEU A 37 -6.88 -11.74 -12.49
N GLU A 38 -5.94 -10.80 -12.69
CA GLU A 38 -5.99 -9.72 -13.68
C GLU A 38 -7.07 -8.66 -13.44
N GLU A 39 -7.81 -8.74 -12.34
CA GLU A 39 -8.77 -7.71 -11.97
C GLU A 39 -8.05 -6.43 -11.54
N VAL A 40 -8.53 -5.29 -12.04
CA VAL A 40 -8.01 -3.96 -11.70
C VAL A 40 -8.60 -3.52 -10.36
N ILE A 41 -7.74 -3.23 -9.39
CA ILE A 41 -8.14 -2.76 -8.07
C ILE A 41 -8.38 -1.25 -8.09
N PHE A 42 -7.47 -0.50 -8.72
CA PHE A 42 -7.61 0.94 -9.02
C PHE A 42 -6.66 1.33 -10.17
N ARG A 43 -6.92 2.48 -10.78
CA ARG A 43 -6.13 3.03 -11.89
C ARG A 43 -5.37 4.29 -11.49
N ALA A 44 -4.21 4.49 -12.11
CA ALA A 44 -3.50 5.77 -12.06
C ALA A 44 -4.42 6.92 -12.48
N GLY A 45 -4.31 8.05 -11.80
CA GLY A 45 -5.12 9.24 -12.04
C GLY A 45 -6.50 9.25 -11.38
N GLN A 46 -6.96 8.12 -10.83
CA GLN A 46 -8.20 8.08 -10.04
C GLN A 46 -7.99 8.70 -8.65
N PRO A 47 -9.05 9.29 -8.03
CA PRO A 47 -9.02 9.69 -6.62
C PRO A 47 -8.61 8.52 -5.72
N ALA A 48 -7.70 8.78 -4.80
CA ALA A 48 -7.22 7.78 -3.85
C ALA A 48 -8.11 7.78 -2.60
N ASP A 49 -9.30 7.20 -2.71
CA ASP A 49 -10.30 7.20 -1.66
C ASP A 49 -10.09 6.11 -0.61
N HIS A 50 -9.27 5.10 -0.91
CA HIS A 50 -9.08 3.94 -0.05
C HIS A 50 -7.61 3.55 0.11
N LEU A 51 -7.24 3.21 1.34
CA LEU A 51 -6.02 2.49 1.68
C LEU A 51 -6.28 0.99 1.58
N HIS A 52 -5.32 0.23 1.09
CA HIS A 52 -5.43 -1.21 0.91
C HIS A 52 -4.33 -1.94 1.68
N VAL A 53 -4.69 -2.95 2.44
CA VAL A 53 -3.76 -3.89 3.10
C VAL A 53 -3.90 -5.25 2.44
N LEU A 54 -2.82 -5.78 1.89
CA LEU A 54 -2.84 -7.08 1.24
C LEU A 54 -2.80 -8.20 2.28
N VAL A 55 -3.91 -8.93 2.39
CA VAL A 55 -4.09 -10.06 3.31
C VAL A 55 -3.57 -11.34 2.70
N GLU A 56 -3.87 -11.58 1.41
CA GLU A 56 -3.43 -12.78 0.68
C GLU A 56 -3.28 -12.46 -0.81
N GLY A 57 -2.38 -13.19 -1.49
CA GLY A 57 -2.13 -13.06 -2.92
C GLY A 57 -0.98 -12.13 -3.28
N LYS A 58 -1.00 -11.57 -4.50
CA LYS A 58 0.00 -10.63 -5.03
C LYS A 58 -0.66 -9.57 -5.89
N VAL A 59 -0.18 -8.34 -5.81
CA VAL A 59 -0.66 -7.20 -6.60
C VAL A 59 0.51 -6.56 -7.34
N ASP A 60 0.36 -6.38 -8.65
CA ASP A 60 1.30 -5.61 -9.46
C ASP A 60 0.92 -4.13 -9.44
N LEU A 61 1.89 -3.26 -9.19
CA LEU A 61 1.76 -1.82 -9.38
C LEU A 61 2.46 -1.42 -10.67
N LEU A 62 1.68 -0.86 -11.61
CA LEU A 62 2.11 -0.52 -12.96
C LEU A 62 2.07 0.98 -13.18
N ALA A 63 3.08 1.51 -13.89
CA ALA A 63 3.07 2.84 -14.47
C ALA A 63 2.83 2.75 -15.98
N GLU A 64 2.14 3.73 -16.56
CA GLU A 64 2.08 3.92 -17.99
C GLU A 64 3.29 4.76 -18.43
N VAL A 65 4.21 4.15 -19.18
CA VAL A 65 5.45 4.80 -19.60
C VAL A 65 5.47 4.93 -21.12
N SER A 66 5.70 6.16 -21.61
CA SER A 66 6.03 6.39 -23.02
C SER A 66 7.54 6.31 -23.23
N THR A 67 7.98 5.63 -24.27
CA THR A 67 9.40 5.67 -24.67
C THR A 67 9.63 6.75 -25.73
N PRO A 68 10.83 7.33 -25.83
CA PRO A 68 11.15 8.34 -26.85
C PRO A 68 10.91 7.87 -28.28
N SER A 69 10.98 6.55 -28.52
CA SER A 69 10.78 5.90 -29.82
C SER A 69 9.34 5.49 -30.09
N SER A 70 8.44 5.56 -29.11
CA SER A 70 7.05 5.17 -29.24
C SER A 70 6.16 6.12 -28.44
N ARG A 71 5.19 6.77 -29.12
CA ARG A 71 4.15 7.58 -28.47
C ARG A 71 3.08 6.72 -27.76
N LEU A 72 3.18 5.40 -27.86
CA LEU A 72 2.25 4.48 -27.22
C LEU A 72 2.65 4.30 -25.75
N LEU A 73 1.72 4.55 -24.86
CA LEU A 73 1.85 4.23 -23.44
C LEU A 73 1.91 2.72 -23.25
N ARG A 74 2.89 2.23 -22.53
CA ARG A 74 3.02 0.81 -22.19
C ARG A 74 2.97 0.63 -20.68
N PRO A 75 2.15 -0.31 -20.19
CA PRO A 75 2.17 -0.65 -18.77
C PRO A 75 3.54 -1.25 -18.42
N THR A 76 4.20 -0.63 -17.45
CA THR A 76 5.51 -1.04 -16.96
C THR A 76 5.40 -1.41 -15.50
N LEU A 77 5.83 -2.63 -15.14
CA LEU A 77 5.84 -3.08 -13.76
C LEU A 77 6.85 -2.25 -12.95
N ILE A 78 6.35 -1.58 -11.93
CA ILE A 78 7.15 -0.79 -10.99
C ILE A 78 7.51 -1.63 -9.76
N THR A 79 6.52 -2.30 -9.17
CA THR A 79 6.74 -3.13 -7.99
C THR A 79 5.63 -4.17 -7.82
N ILE A 80 5.95 -5.22 -7.06
CA ILE A 80 4.99 -6.26 -6.65
C ILE A 80 4.72 -6.10 -5.16
N ILE A 81 3.44 -6.03 -4.80
CA ILE A 81 2.99 -5.97 -3.41
C ILE A 81 2.71 -7.39 -2.93
N GLY A 82 3.33 -7.74 -1.81
CA GLY A 82 3.15 -9.03 -1.14
C GLY A 82 2.28 -8.93 0.11
N LYS A 83 1.96 -10.09 0.68
CA LYS A 83 1.18 -10.23 1.91
C LYS A 83 1.76 -9.39 3.06
N GLY A 84 0.89 -8.69 3.78
CA GLY A 84 1.26 -7.80 4.90
C GLY A 84 1.73 -6.41 4.47
N SER A 85 1.80 -6.14 3.17
CA SER A 85 2.16 -4.82 2.67
C SER A 85 0.95 -3.95 2.41
N VAL A 86 1.16 -2.62 2.51
CA VAL A 86 0.17 -1.60 2.21
C VAL A 86 0.37 -1.06 0.79
N PHE A 87 -0.73 -0.76 0.12
CA PHE A 87 -0.73 -0.03 -1.15
C PHE A 87 -1.92 0.93 -1.22
N GLY A 88 -1.89 1.87 -2.17
CA GLY A 88 -2.88 2.94 -2.22
C GLY A 88 -2.66 4.02 -1.14
N TRP A 89 -1.45 4.13 -0.61
CA TRP A 89 -1.08 5.13 0.40
C TRP A 89 -1.26 6.60 -0.01
N PRO A 90 -1.39 7.02 -1.32
CA PRO A 90 -1.79 8.38 -1.65
C PRO A 90 -3.12 8.81 -1.03
N THR A 91 -3.95 7.88 -0.57
CA THR A 91 -5.14 8.20 0.21
C THR A 91 -4.84 8.96 1.50
N LEU A 92 -3.62 8.82 2.04
CA LEU A 92 -3.16 9.49 3.26
C LEU A 92 -2.41 10.79 2.99
N VAL A 93 -1.97 11.02 1.74
CA VAL A 93 -1.08 12.13 1.37
C VAL A 93 -1.68 12.93 0.22
N PRO A 94 -1.84 14.27 0.34
CA PRO A 94 -2.26 15.10 -0.78
C PRO A 94 -1.33 14.94 -1.99
N PRO A 95 -1.83 15.05 -3.22
CA PRO A 95 -3.19 15.49 -3.62
C PRO A 95 -4.25 14.37 -3.67
N HIS A 96 -4.02 13.20 -3.05
CA HIS A 96 -4.98 12.09 -2.97
C HIS A 96 -5.41 11.52 -4.34
N PHE A 97 -4.45 11.29 -5.23
CA PHE A 97 -4.65 10.60 -6.50
C PHE A 97 -3.66 9.44 -6.61
N PHE A 98 -4.12 8.32 -7.16
CA PHE A 98 -3.22 7.19 -7.43
C PHE A 98 -2.25 7.54 -8.56
N SER A 99 -0.96 7.33 -8.34
CA SER A 99 0.09 7.49 -9.36
C SER A 99 0.35 6.23 -10.17
N LEU A 100 -0.10 5.08 -9.69
CA LEU A 100 0.10 3.77 -10.31
C LEU A 100 -1.24 3.05 -10.44
N THR A 101 -1.32 2.12 -11.39
CA THR A 101 -2.44 1.18 -11.53
C THR A 101 -2.13 -0.10 -10.75
N ALA A 102 -3.07 -0.57 -9.93
CA ALA A 102 -2.96 -1.81 -9.17
C ALA A 102 -3.79 -2.91 -9.83
N ILE A 103 -3.15 -4.05 -10.12
CA ILE A 103 -3.78 -5.22 -10.75
C ILE A 103 -3.47 -6.47 -9.93
N ALA A 104 -4.49 -7.29 -9.67
CA ALA A 104 -4.35 -8.57 -9.00
C ALA A 104 -3.57 -9.57 -9.89
N LYS A 105 -2.43 -10.08 -9.39
CA LYS A 105 -1.57 -11.05 -10.10
C LYS A 105 -1.88 -12.49 -9.76
N ALA A 106 -2.76 -12.70 -8.82
CA ALA A 106 -3.36 -13.97 -8.38
C ALA A 106 -4.72 -13.59 -7.77
N PRO A 107 -5.58 -14.53 -7.38
CA PRO A 107 -6.69 -14.20 -6.51
C PRO A 107 -6.17 -13.52 -5.24
N VAL A 108 -6.66 -12.33 -4.92
CA VAL A 108 -6.20 -11.53 -3.78
C VAL A 108 -7.32 -11.27 -2.80
N GLN A 109 -6.97 -11.21 -1.52
CA GLN A 109 -7.80 -10.74 -0.44
C GLN A 109 -7.17 -9.50 0.15
N VAL A 110 -7.93 -8.42 0.25
CA VAL A 110 -7.47 -7.15 0.80
C VAL A 110 -8.42 -6.66 1.88
N LEU A 111 -7.87 -5.96 2.87
CA LEU A 111 -8.63 -5.12 3.78
C LEU A 111 -8.58 -3.70 3.22
N VAL A 112 -9.75 -3.12 2.96
CA VAL A 112 -9.90 -1.79 2.38
C VAL A 112 -10.36 -0.85 3.48
N ILE A 113 -9.73 0.33 3.61
CA ILE A 113 -10.03 1.32 4.64
C ILE A 113 -10.25 2.66 3.94
N GLY A 114 -11.39 3.29 4.17
CA GLY A 114 -11.72 4.59 3.60
C GLY A 114 -10.79 5.70 4.10
N GLY A 115 -10.29 6.51 3.18
CA GLY A 115 -9.32 7.56 3.46
C GLY A 115 -9.83 8.65 4.38
N SER A 116 -11.09 9.07 4.22
CA SER A 116 -11.72 10.05 5.11
C SER A 116 -11.81 9.54 6.54
N ASP A 117 -12.25 8.30 6.73
CA ASP A 117 -12.44 7.72 8.05
C ASP A 117 -11.11 7.55 8.78
N ILE A 118 -10.09 7.02 8.10
CA ILE A 118 -8.78 6.83 8.73
C ILE A 118 -8.10 8.17 9.05
N ARG A 119 -8.22 9.19 8.19
CA ARG A 119 -7.71 10.53 8.49
C ARG A 119 -8.42 11.17 9.67
N ASN A 120 -9.75 11.02 9.77
CA ASN A 120 -10.54 11.47 10.92
C ASN A 120 -10.10 10.74 12.20
N LEU A 121 -9.86 9.42 12.12
CA LEU A 121 -9.34 8.64 13.24
C LEU A 121 -8.00 9.20 13.75
N PHE A 122 -7.10 9.59 12.84
CA PHE A 122 -5.80 10.19 13.20
C PHE A 122 -5.94 11.54 13.92
N GLN A 123 -6.98 12.32 13.59
CA GLN A 123 -7.28 13.57 14.30
C GLN A 123 -7.82 13.30 15.71
N LEU A 124 -8.67 12.29 15.86
CA LEU A 124 -9.23 11.90 17.16
C LEU A 124 -8.21 11.19 18.05
N TYR A 125 -7.29 10.43 17.46
CA TYR A 125 -6.25 9.66 18.15
C TYR A 125 -4.87 9.97 17.55
N PRO A 126 -4.25 11.12 17.88
CA PRO A 126 -3.02 11.55 17.25
C PRO A 126 -1.84 10.56 17.37
N HIS A 127 -1.79 9.76 18.44
CA HIS A 127 -0.78 8.72 18.61
C HIS A 127 -0.88 7.64 17.52
N ILE A 128 -2.09 7.24 17.11
CA ILE A 128 -2.30 6.30 16.00
C ILE A 128 -1.80 6.91 14.70
N GLY A 129 -2.19 8.18 14.43
CA GLY A 129 -1.73 8.91 13.25
C GLY A 129 -0.21 9.02 13.19
N TYR A 130 0.45 9.33 14.31
CA TYR A 130 1.90 9.42 14.41
C TYR A 130 2.56 8.07 14.09
N GLU A 131 2.16 6.98 14.73
CA GLU A 131 2.75 5.65 14.52
C GLU A 131 2.56 5.16 13.08
N VAL A 132 1.36 5.32 12.51
CA VAL A 132 1.08 4.93 11.12
C VAL A 132 1.90 5.77 10.15
N THR A 133 1.94 7.09 10.33
CA THR A 133 2.70 7.99 9.43
C THR A 133 4.20 7.73 9.51
N ARG A 134 4.74 7.50 10.73
CA ARG A 134 6.13 7.15 10.94
C ARG A 134 6.50 5.85 10.22
N SER A 135 5.65 4.82 10.35
CA SER A 135 5.87 3.53 9.69
C SER A 135 5.72 3.65 8.17
N LEU A 136 4.74 4.42 7.68
CA LEU A 136 4.58 4.69 6.25
C LEU A 136 5.80 5.40 5.66
N LEU A 137 6.38 6.37 6.38
CA LEU A 137 7.61 7.04 5.95
C LEU A 137 8.77 6.07 5.79
N GLN A 138 8.91 5.09 6.68
CA GLN A 138 9.93 4.04 6.58
C GLN A 138 9.71 3.16 5.34
N VAL A 139 8.46 2.79 5.05
CA VAL A 139 8.10 2.01 3.86
C VAL A 139 8.44 2.79 2.59
N ILE A 140 8.05 4.05 2.51
CA ILE A 140 8.33 4.92 1.35
C ILE A 140 9.85 5.11 1.18
N ALA A 141 10.59 5.39 2.24
CA ALA A 141 12.04 5.55 2.20
C ALA A 141 12.74 4.27 1.73
N SER A 142 12.25 3.10 2.14
CA SER A 142 12.78 1.81 1.68
C SER A 142 12.54 1.60 0.17
N ARG A 143 11.33 1.88 -0.30
CA ARG A 143 10.99 1.79 -1.73
C ARG A 143 11.79 2.78 -2.57
N PHE A 144 11.99 3.99 -2.06
CA PHE A 144 12.80 5.02 -2.73
C PHE A 144 14.26 4.58 -2.89
N ARG A 145 14.89 4.04 -1.82
CA ARG A 145 16.26 3.50 -1.90
C ARG A 145 16.41 2.41 -2.96
N THR A 146 15.40 1.55 -3.11
CA THR A 146 15.42 0.52 -4.17
C THR A 146 15.41 1.14 -5.56
N ILE A 147 14.61 2.18 -5.77
CA ILE A 147 14.58 2.92 -7.04
C ILE A 147 15.92 3.59 -7.31
N GLU A 148 16.54 4.24 -6.31
CA GLU A 148 17.88 4.82 -6.42
C GLU A 148 18.91 3.77 -6.82
N GLN A 149 18.91 2.58 -6.20
CA GLN A 149 19.83 1.50 -6.55
C GLN A 149 19.63 1.01 -7.99
N ILE A 150 18.38 0.90 -8.46
CA ILE A 150 18.09 0.54 -9.86
C ILE A 150 18.69 1.58 -10.81
N LEU A 151 18.52 2.86 -10.51
CA LEU A 151 19.06 3.96 -11.33
C LEU A 151 20.60 3.96 -11.36
N ILE A 152 21.24 3.71 -10.21
CA ILE A 152 22.71 3.74 -10.08
C ILE A 152 23.34 2.50 -10.71
N THR A 153 22.78 1.31 -10.52
CA THR A 153 23.41 0.05 -10.90
C THR A 153 22.90 -0.52 -12.22
N GLY A 154 21.81 0.01 -12.76
CA GLY A 154 21.14 -0.54 -13.94
C GLY A 154 20.56 -1.96 -13.74
N LYS A 155 20.66 -2.52 -12.54
CA LYS A 155 20.16 -3.86 -12.21
C LYS A 155 18.77 -3.77 -11.62
N ARG A 156 17.77 -4.31 -12.31
CA ARG A 156 16.42 -4.52 -11.77
C ARG A 156 16.44 -5.71 -10.81
N SER A 157 16.63 -5.45 -9.54
CA SER A 157 16.31 -6.40 -8.48
C SER A 157 14.87 -6.13 -8.02
N ILE A 158 13.93 -6.97 -8.44
CA ILE A 158 12.48 -6.76 -8.26
C ILE A 158 12.02 -7.23 -6.85
N LEU A 159 12.90 -7.52 -5.94
CA LEU A 159 12.55 -7.97 -4.60
C LEU A 159 12.72 -6.83 -3.60
N PHE A 160 11.58 -6.25 -3.18
CA PHE A 160 11.52 -5.47 -1.96
C PHE A 160 11.59 -6.44 -0.78
N GLU A 161 12.74 -6.56 -0.15
CA GLU A 161 12.81 -7.18 1.17
C GLU A 161 12.09 -6.27 2.17
N ILE A 162 11.07 -6.81 2.83
CA ILE A 162 10.45 -6.15 3.99
C ILE A 162 11.54 -6.04 5.05
N PRO A 163 11.90 -4.83 5.53
CA PRO A 163 12.88 -4.72 6.60
C PRO A 163 12.38 -5.52 7.81
N LYS A 164 13.12 -6.54 8.22
CA LYS A 164 12.86 -7.21 9.49
C LYS A 164 13.10 -6.20 10.60
N TRP A 165 12.03 -5.69 11.18
CA TRP A 165 12.10 -4.83 12.33
C TRP A 165 12.57 -5.65 13.53
N THR A 166 13.85 -5.54 13.86
CA THR A 166 14.36 -5.99 15.16
C THR A 166 14.16 -4.83 16.12
N GLY A 167 13.04 -4.86 16.85
CA GLY A 167 12.76 -3.90 17.89
C GLY A 167 13.87 -3.91 18.97
N ARG A 168 14.46 -2.76 19.23
CA ARG A 168 15.07 -2.37 20.50
C ARG A 168 14.50 -1.02 20.89
#